data_b42ba49f4cd882a40a0f9a83be9476cb
#
_entry.id   b42ba49f4cd882a40a0f9a83be9476cb
#
_cell.length_a   1.000
_cell.length_b   1.000
_cell.length_c   1.000
_cell.angle_alpha   90.00
_cell.angle_beta   90.00
_cell.angle_gamma   90.00
#
_symmetry.space_group_name_H-M   'P 1'
#
loop_
_entity.id
_entity.type
_entity.pdbx_description
1 polymer ?
#
loop_
_entity_poly.entity_id
_entity_poly.type
_entity_poly.pdbx_seq_one_letter_code
_entity_poly.pdbx_strand_id
1 'polypeptide(L)'
;IAMPKVLQNIVFTVLMIFILGSCAKKFMVIESPKQQPPPRELSETPKVALVLGGGAFHGMAHVGVIRVMEDAGIPIDLIVGTSAGSMVGALYSDNPNIDKLYPLVKTTKAKDVFDISLFRSKEGFVSGKRLQEYLSRYISSKNIEDTKIPFVAVTTDIEKGTSVALKAGPIGPSVNASCAVPGIFEPVKMYGTTYVDGGVLAGVPVAIAREYNPTLII
;
A
#
# COMPACT_ATOMS: atom_id res chain seq x y z
N ILE A 1 2.16 -45.18 -26.22
CA ILE A 1 2.24 -46.14 -25.10
C ILE A 1 1.45 -45.50 -23.96
N ALA A 2 0.27 -46.08 -23.63
CA ALA A 2 -0.57 -45.55 -22.55
C ALA A 2 0.09 -45.84 -21.19
N MET A 3 0.13 -44.83 -20.33
CA MET A 3 0.69 -44.93 -19.00
C MET A 3 -0.12 -45.92 -18.14
N PRO A 4 0.51 -46.84 -17.37
CA PRO A 4 -0.19 -47.80 -16.53
C PRO A 4 -1.13 -47.11 -15.54
N LYS A 5 -2.35 -47.65 -15.34
CA LYS A 5 -3.38 -47.09 -14.42
C LYS A 5 -2.84 -46.78 -13.01
N VAL A 6 -1.95 -47.64 -12.49
CA VAL A 6 -1.31 -47.42 -11.18
C VAL A 6 -0.45 -46.15 -11.17
N LEU A 7 0.30 -45.89 -12.24
CA LEU A 7 1.14 -44.71 -12.35
C LEU A 7 0.30 -43.43 -12.54
N GLN A 8 -0.83 -43.53 -13.28
CA GLN A 8 -1.81 -42.43 -13.39
C GLN A 8 -2.40 -42.06 -12.02
N ASN A 9 -2.78 -43.06 -11.23
CA ASN A 9 -3.33 -42.81 -9.87
C ASN A 9 -2.28 -42.21 -8.93
N ILE A 10 -1.02 -42.67 -8.99
CA ILE A 10 0.07 -42.09 -8.21
C ILE A 10 0.31 -40.62 -8.62
N VAL A 11 0.39 -40.33 -9.91
CA VAL A 11 0.58 -38.96 -10.41
C VAL A 11 -0.58 -38.07 -10.02
N PHE A 12 -1.83 -38.57 -10.14
CA PHE A 12 -3.02 -37.84 -9.73
C PHE A 12 -3.05 -37.57 -8.22
N THR A 13 -2.71 -38.58 -7.41
CA THR A 13 -2.64 -38.44 -5.94
C THR A 13 -1.56 -37.46 -5.52
N VAL A 14 -0.36 -37.52 -6.13
CA VAL A 14 0.72 -36.58 -5.87
C VAL A 14 0.33 -35.16 -6.31
N LEU A 15 -0.32 -35.01 -7.46
CA LEU A 15 -0.81 -33.71 -7.93
C LEU A 15 -1.89 -33.13 -6.99
N MET A 16 -2.81 -33.96 -6.50
CA MET A 16 -3.83 -33.57 -5.51
C MET A 16 -3.22 -33.20 -4.16
N ILE A 17 -2.18 -33.93 -3.70
CA ILE A 17 -1.45 -33.57 -2.48
C ILE A 17 -0.72 -32.24 -2.66
N PHE A 18 -0.13 -31.97 -3.83
CA PHE A 18 0.47 -30.67 -4.15
C PHE A 18 -0.56 -29.55 -4.22
N ILE A 19 -1.74 -29.79 -4.79
CA ILE A 19 -2.83 -28.81 -4.85
C ILE A 19 -3.43 -28.55 -3.46
N LEU A 20 -3.61 -29.59 -2.65
CA LEU A 20 -4.16 -29.45 -1.30
C LEU A 20 -3.15 -28.94 -0.27
N GLY A 21 -1.85 -29.25 -0.44
CA GLY A 21 -0.76 -28.72 0.39
C GLY A 21 -0.40 -27.27 0.11
N SER A 22 -0.84 -26.71 -1.02
CA SER A 22 -0.54 -25.33 -1.42
C SER A 22 -1.50 -24.28 -0.84
N CYS A 23 -2.47 -24.66 0.00
CA CYS A 23 -3.48 -23.75 0.55
C CYS A 23 -3.16 -23.19 1.93
N ALA A 24 -1.94 -23.26 2.41
CA ALA A 24 -1.53 -22.45 3.55
C ALA A 24 -1.32 -21.01 3.05
N LYS A 25 -2.41 -20.22 3.02
CA LYS A 25 -2.34 -18.79 2.70
C LYS A 25 -1.38 -18.13 3.67
N LYS A 26 -0.20 -17.71 3.18
CA LYS A 26 0.73 -16.93 3.94
C LYS A 26 0.27 -15.48 3.92
N PHE A 27 0.13 -14.89 5.09
CA PHE A 27 -0.27 -13.50 5.26
C PHE A 27 0.79 -12.78 6.06
N MET A 28 1.08 -11.53 5.73
CA MET A 28 1.78 -10.66 6.64
C MET A 28 0.81 -10.30 7.78
N VAL A 29 1.05 -10.86 8.97
CA VAL A 29 0.25 -10.58 10.17
C VAL A 29 0.92 -9.47 10.94
N ILE A 30 0.20 -8.36 11.12
CA ILE A 30 0.62 -7.24 11.96
C ILE A 30 -0.12 -7.33 13.28
N GLU A 31 0.60 -7.43 14.38
CA GLU A 31 0.00 -7.31 15.71
C GLU A 31 -0.64 -5.92 15.84
N SER A 32 -1.95 -5.89 15.93
CA SER A 32 -2.74 -4.66 15.95
C SER A 32 -4.01 -4.89 16.76
N PRO A 33 -4.63 -3.85 17.33
CA PRO A 33 -5.96 -3.94 17.91
C PRO A 33 -6.97 -4.42 16.84
N LYS A 34 -8.14 -4.91 17.26
CA LYS A 34 -9.21 -5.35 16.34
C LYS A 34 -9.80 -4.22 15.51
N GLN A 35 -9.59 -2.99 15.91
CA GLN A 35 -10.08 -1.80 15.21
C GLN A 35 -8.94 -0.81 15.00
N GLN A 36 -9.03 -0.05 13.93
CA GLN A 36 -8.13 1.05 13.66
C GLN A 36 -8.19 2.06 14.83
N PRO A 37 -7.04 2.63 15.26
CA PRO A 37 -7.05 3.75 16.20
C PRO A 37 -7.88 4.92 15.69
N PRO A 38 -8.37 5.82 16.58
CA PRO A 38 -9.05 7.02 16.11
C PRO A 38 -8.10 7.87 15.27
N PRO A 39 -8.58 8.44 14.14
CA PRO A 39 -7.78 9.34 13.33
C PRO A 39 -7.51 10.65 14.07
N ARG A 40 -6.50 11.39 13.63
CA ARG A 40 -6.31 12.78 14.04
C ARG A 40 -7.54 13.59 13.63
N GLU A 41 -8.07 14.37 14.55
CA GLU A 41 -9.05 15.40 14.23
C GLU A 41 -8.38 16.50 13.41
N LEU A 42 -8.99 16.87 12.29
CA LEU A 42 -8.54 18.00 11.51
C LEU A 42 -9.06 19.29 12.15
N SER A 43 -8.18 20.24 12.40
CA SER A 43 -8.56 21.54 12.98
C SER A 43 -9.46 22.36 12.06
N GLU A 44 -9.33 22.14 10.75
CA GLU A 44 -10.11 22.81 9.70
C GLU A 44 -10.42 21.84 8.55
N THR A 45 -11.48 22.14 7.79
CA THR A 45 -11.75 21.44 6.54
C THR A 45 -10.62 21.69 5.54
N PRO A 46 -10.04 20.66 4.91
CA PRO A 46 -8.97 20.82 3.92
C PRO A 46 -9.44 21.71 2.76
N LYS A 47 -8.63 22.67 2.34
CA LYS A 47 -8.91 23.44 1.13
C LYS A 47 -8.52 22.65 -0.12
N VAL A 48 -7.32 22.08 -0.11
CA VAL A 48 -6.79 21.30 -1.23
C VAL A 48 -6.48 19.88 -0.78
N ALA A 49 -7.15 18.92 -1.38
CA ALA A 49 -6.84 17.49 -1.23
C ALA A 49 -6.11 16.99 -2.47
N LEU A 50 -4.91 16.47 -2.28
CA LEU A 50 -4.13 15.81 -3.32
C LEU A 50 -4.43 14.31 -3.32
N VAL A 51 -4.92 13.80 -4.45
CA VAL A 51 -5.25 12.39 -4.64
C VAL A 51 -4.19 11.73 -5.52
N LEU A 52 -3.48 10.76 -4.94
CA LEU A 52 -2.40 10.05 -5.60
C LEU A 52 -2.83 8.61 -5.91
N GLY A 53 -3.04 8.33 -7.18
CA GLY A 53 -3.48 7.02 -7.66
C GLY A 53 -2.40 5.94 -7.57
N GLY A 54 -2.84 4.69 -7.68
CA GLY A 54 -1.96 3.54 -7.88
C GLY A 54 -1.31 3.55 -9.27
N GLY A 55 -0.32 2.68 -9.48
CA GLY A 55 0.30 2.57 -10.80
C GLY A 55 1.74 2.06 -10.77
N ALA A 56 2.16 1.39 -9.71
CA ALA A 56 3.53 0.87 -9.57
C ALA A 56 4.58 1.96 -9.89
N PHE A 57 5.48 1.73 -10.86
CA PHE A 57 6.51 2.70 -11.21
C PHE A 57 5.99 4.01 -11.82
N HIS A 58 4.76 4.03 -12.36
CA HIS A 58 4.13 5.27 -12.84
C HIS A 58 3.84 6.26 -11.70
N GLY A 59 3.79 5.78 -10.43
CA GLY A 59 3.68 6.63 -9.25
C GLY A 59 4.82 7.66 -9.09
N MET A 60 5.94 7.48 -9.79
CA MET A 60 6.99 8.50 -9.84
C MET A 60 6.51 9.81 -10.47
N ALA A 61 5.47 9.80 -11.32
CA ALA A 61 4.86 11.00 -11.88
C ALA A 61 4.25 11.91 -10.81
N HIS A 62 3.78 11.34 -9.70
CA HIS A 62 3.22 12.12 -8.58
C HIS A 62 4.22 13.13 -8.02
N VAL A 63 5.51 12.77 -8.00
CA VAL A 63 6.57 13.67 -7.51
C VAL A 63 6.71 14.91 -8.40
N GLY A 64 6.50 14.76 -9.72
CA GLY A 64 6.47 15.88 -10.65
C GLY A 64 5.29 16.81 -10.40
N VAL A 65 4.11 16.27 -10.11
CA VAL A 65 2.91 17.05 -9.76
C VAL A 65 3.14 17.81 -8.44
N ILE A 66 3.64 17.14 -7.40
CA ILE A 66 3.94 17.76 -6.11
C ILE A 66 4.95 18.90 -6.28
N ARG A 67 5.96 18.72 -7.13
CA ARG A 67 6.95 19.80 -7.43
C ARG A 67 6.26 21.02 -8.01
N VAL A 68 5.43 20.83 -9.03
CA VAL A 68 4.71 21.96 -9.65
C VAL A 68 3.81 22.67 -8.66
N MET A 69 3.13 21.92 -7.77
CA MET A 69 2.28 22.51 -6.73
C MET A 69 3.09 23.31 -5.72
N GLU A 70 4.22 22.76 -5.24
CA GLU A 70 5.11 23.43 -4.30
C GLU A 70 5.74 24.69 -4.92
N ASP A 71 6.25 24.60 -6.17
CA ASP A 71 6.83 25.73 -6.92
C ASP A 71 5.80 26.83 -7.19
N ALA A 72 4.52 26.47 -7.38
CA ALA A 72 3.40 27.40 -7.57
C ALA A 72 2.82 27.93 -6.25
N GLY A 73 3.33 27.50 -5.09
CA GLY A 73 2.78 27.87 -3.79
C GLY A 73 1.38 27.37 -3.51
N ILE A 74 0.94 26.28 -4.18
CA ILE A 74 -0.36 25.64 -3.96
C ILE A 74 -0.26 24.78 -2.71
N PRO A 75 -1.02 25.10 -1.64
CA PRO A 75 -0.97 24.31 -0.41
C PRO A 75 -1.56 22.92 -0.63
N ILE A 76 -1.07 21.95 0.13
CA ILE A 76 -1.63 20.59 0.18
C ILE A 76 -2.05 20.34 1.63
N ASP A 77 -3.36 20.30 1.88
CA ASP A 77 -3.92 20.18 3.22
C ASP A 77 -4.27 18.74 3.60
N LEU A 78 -4.42 17.87 2.60
CA LEU A 78 -4.73 16.45 2.77
C LEU A 78 -4.12 15.67 1.62
N ILE A 79 -3.55 14.51 1.91
CA ILE A 79 -3.09 13.55 0.89
C ILE A 79 -3.84 12.24 1.05
N VAL A 80 -4.44 11.76 -0.04
CA VAL A 80 -5.12 10.47 -0.11
C VAL A 80 -4.47 9.64 -1.19
N GLY A 81 -3.83 8.54 -0.79
CA GLY A 81 -3.00 7.74 -1.69
C GLY A 81 -3.39 6.27 -1.77
N THR A 82 -3.30 5.70 -2.96
CA THR A 82 -3.45 4.26 -3.23
C THR A 82 -2.14 3.70 -3.76
N SER A 83 -1.68 2.54 -3.24
CA SER A 83 -0.52 1.81 -3.76
C SER A 83 0.73 2.70 -3.86
N ALA A 84 1.32 2.84 -5.05
CA ALA A 84 2.45 3.76 -5.27
C ALA A 84 2.14 5.19 -4.82
N GLY A 85 0.90 5.65 -4.99
CA GLY A 85 0.46 6.95 -4.48
C GLY A 85 0.45 7.03 -2.96
N SER A 86 0.16 5.92 -2.25
CA SER A 86 0.26 5.89 -0.79
C SER A 86 1.73 5.96 -0.32
N MET A 87 2.64 5.32 -1.04
CA MET A 87 4.08 5.38 -0.73
C MET A 87 4.63 6.80 -0.89
N VAL A 88 4.36 7.44 -2.04
CA VAL A 88 4.79 8.83 -2.30
C VAL A 88 4.10 9.80 -1.32
N GLY A 89 2.80 9.60 -1.10
CA GLY A 89 2.01 10.40 -0.17
C GLY A 89 2.53 10.34 1.27
N ALA A 90 2.86 9.15 1.77
CA ALA A 90 3.42 8.96 3.09
C ALA A 90 4.77 9.67 3.27
N LEU A 91 5.67 9.52 2.28
CA LEU A 91 6.99 10.19 2.30
C LEU A 91 6.86 11.71 2.33
N TYR A 92 5.98 12.27 1.49
CA TYR A 92 5.78 13.71 1.42
C TYR A 92 5.02 14.26 2.64
N SER A 93 4.02 13.53 3.12
CA SER A 93 3.25 13.94 4.31
C SER A 93 4.09 14.03 5.58
N ASP A 94 5.06 13.12 5.75
CA ASP A 94 5.99 13.15 6.89
C ASP A 94 6.97 14.32 6.79
N ASN A 95 7.50 14.55 5.59
CA ASN A 95 8.46 15.63 5.34
C ASN A 95 8.11 16.36 4.03
N PRO A 96 7.22 17.37 4.09
CA PRO A 96 6.79 18.13 2.92
C PRO A 96 7.91 19.03 2.40
N ASN A 97 8.78 18.44 1.60
CA ASN A 97 9.91 19.08 0.96
C ASN A 97 10.26 18.32 -0.32
N ILE A 98 9.94 18.91 -1.45
CA ILE A 98 10.11 18.27 -2.75
C ILE A 98 11.59 18.10 -3.11
N ASP A 99 12.48 18.98 -2.64
CA ASP A 99 13.91 18.88 -2.93
C ASP A 99 14.57 17.69 -2.22
N LYS A 100 13.94 17.17 -1.17
CA LYS A 100 14.32 15.90 -0.52
C LYS A 100 13.65 14.72 -1.17
N LEU A 101 12.35 14.82 -1.49
CA LEU A 101 11.58 13.72 -2.07
C LEU A 101 12.02 13.37 -3.48
N TYR A 102 12.24 14.38 -4.34
CA TYR A 102 12.56 14.17 -5.76
C TYR A 102 13.82 13.32 -5.97
N PRO A 103 15.00 13.65 -5.39
CA PRO A 103 16.18 12.81 -5.56
C PRO A 103 16.03 11.42 -4.93
N LEU A 104 15.32 11.32 -3.81
CA LEU A 104 15.03 10.03 -3.18
C LEU A 104 14.27 9.11 -4.14
N VAL A 105 13.15 9.58 -4.68
CA VAL A 105 12.32 8.76 -5.59
C VAL A 105 13.07 8.47 -6.89
N LYS A 106 13.82 9.45 -7.44
CA LYS A 106 14.61 9.28 -8.66
C LYS A 106 15.70 8.21 -8.53
N THR A 107 16.27 8.04 -7.35
CA THR A 107 17.35 7.05 -7.11
C THR A 107 16.84 5.70 -6.62
N THR A 108 15.59 5.61 -6.18
CA THR A 108 14.98 4.38 -5.69
C THR A 108 14.83 3.37 -6.80
N LYS A 109 15.34 2.18 -6.58
CA LYS A 109 15.23 1.05 -7.51
C LYS A 109 14.18 0.07 -7.01
N ALA A 110 13.61 -0.72 -7.91
CA ALA A 110 12.65 -1.76 -7.56
C ALA A 110 13.15 -2.69 -6.43
N LYS A 111 14.42 -3.07 -6.47
CA LYS A 111 15.05 -3.92 -5.46
C LYS A 111 15.13 -3.29 -4.07
N ASP A 112 15.03 -1.98 -3.96
CA ASP A 112 15.10 -1.26 -2.67
C ASP A 112 13.76 -1.31 -1.93
N VAL A 113 12.67 -1.47 -2.70
CA VAL A 113 11.29 -1.45 -2.22
C VAL A 113 10.64 -2.84 -2.24
N PHE A 114 11.05 -3.70 -3.18
CA PHE A 114 10.45 -5.01 -3.37
C PHE A 114 11.43 -6.14 -3.05
N ASP A 115 10.95 -7.14 -2.32
CA ASP A 115 11.65 -8.42 -2.10
C ASP A 115 11.56 -9.28 -3.35
N ILE A 116 12.21 -8.86 -4.46
CA ILE A 116 12.22 -9.64 -5.68
C ILE A 116 13.12 -10.87 -5.47
N SER A 117 12.68 -11.77 -4.65
CA SER A 117 13.30 -13.08 -4.48
C SER A 117 12.49 -14.14 -5.21
N LEU A 118 12.48 -14.04 -6.55
CA LEU A 118 11.82 -15.00 -7.46
C LEU A 118 12.26 -16.46 -7.27
N PHE A 119 13.29 -16.71 -6.47
CA PHE A 119 13.87 -18.05 -6.26
C PHE A 119 13.84 -18.54 -4.81
N ARG A 120 13.35 -17.76 -3.83
CA ARG A 120 13.45 -18.15 -2.42
C ARG A 120 12.11 -18.45 -1.73
N SER A 121 10.99 -17.97 -2.21
CA SER A 121 9.68 -18.43 -1.77
C SER A 121 9.15 -19.44 -2.77
N LYS A 122 8.88 -20.66 -2.36
CA LYS A 122 8.14 -21.67 -3.13
C LYS A 122 6.75 -21.18 -3.55
N GLU A 123 6.35 -19.97 -3.21
CA GLU A 123 5.02 -19.40 -3.29
C GLU A 123 4.93 -18.10 -4.12
N GLY A 124 6.05 -17.56 -4.65
CA GLY A 124 6.03 -16.42 -5.60
C GLY A 124 5.56 -15.07 -5.02
N PHE A 125 5.32 -14.95 -3.72
CA PHE A 125 4.83 -13.71 -3.10
C PHE A 125 5.96 -12.87 -2.51
N VAL A 126 5.88 -11.55 -2.76
CA VAL A 126 6.74 -10.53 -2.14
C VAL A 126 6.18 -10.23 -0.75
N SER A 127 7.00 -10.33 0.30
CA SER A 127 6.52 -10.18 1.69
C SER A 127 6.17 -8.74 2.07
N GLY A 128 6.61 -7.73 1.31
CA GLY A 128 6.47 -6.31 1.65
C GLY A 128 7.38 -5.83 2.78
N LYS A 129 8.22 -6.69 3.33
CA LYS A 129 9.16 -6.35 4.40
C LYS A 129 10.14 -5.25 3.98
N ARG A 130 10.67 -5.33 2.76
CA ARG A 130 11.57 -4.30 2.21
C ARG A 130 10.90 -2.94 2.06
N LEU A 131 9.63 -2.91 1.66
CA LEU A 131 8.87 -1.67 1.60
C LEU A 131 8.80 -1.01 2.99
N GLN A 132 8.48 -1.78 4.03
CA GLN A 132 8.45 -1.26 5.40
C GLN A 132 9.83 -0.80 5.88
N GLU A 133 10.89 -1.56 5.60
CA GLU A 133 12.27 -1.17 5.90
C GLU A 133 12.70 0.10 5.15
N TYR A 134 12.29 0.23 3.89
CA TYR A 134 12.50 1.43 3.10
C TYR A 134 11.81 2.64 3.73
N LEU A 135 10.52 2.53 4.02
CA LEU A 135 9.75 3.61 4.64
C LEU A 135 10.34 4.00 6.00
N SER A 136 10.73 3.05 6.83
CA SER A 136 11.31 3.33 8.15
C SER A 136 12.65 4.08 8.12
N ARG A 137 13.37 4.08 6.99
CA ARG A 137 14.61 4.86 6.82
C ARG A 137 14.35 6.32 6.50
N TYR A 138 13.21 6.63 5.87
CA TYR A 138 12.93 7.95 5.30
C TYR A 138 11.74 8.67 5.93
N ILE A 139 10.91 7.95 6.69
CA ILE A 139 9.77 8.49 7.42
C ILE A 139 10.12 8.50 8.92
N SER A 140 9.97 9.64 9.55
CA SER A 140 10.21 9.85 10.99
C SER A 140 8.99 9.51 11.83
N SER A 141 7.79 9.76 11.32
CA SER A 141 6.51 9.47 11.96
C SER A 141 6.32 7.96 12.09
N LYS A 142 5.89 7.51 13.26
CA LYS A 142 5.56 6.09 13.48
C LYS A 142 4.17 5.76 12.96
N ASN A 143 3.24 6.67 13.15
CA ASN A 143 1.84 6.49 12.78
C ASN A 143 1.40 7.51 11.74
N ILE A 144 0.30 7.20 11.06
CA ILE A 144 -0.30 8.06 10.04
C ILE A 144 -0.71 9.42 10.63
N GLU A 145 -1.31 9.39 11.83
CA GLU A 145 -1.78 10.58 12.54
C GLU A 145 -0.66 11.53 12.98
N ASP A 146 0.61 11.07 12.97
CA ASP A 146 1.77 11.86 13.37
C ASP A 146 2.38 12.65 12.20
N THR A 147 1.93 12.44 10.95
CA THR A 147 2.47 13.13 9.77
C THR A 147 2.14 14.62 9.77
N LYS A 148 3.00 15.44 9.16
CA LYS A 148 2.84 16.90 9.11
C LYS A 148 1.62 17.30 8.28
N ILE A 149 1.46 16.70 7.09
CA ILE A 149 0.24 16.84 6.29
C ILE A 149 -0.65 15.64 6.62
N PRO A 150 -1.95 15.83 6.88
CA PRO A 150 -2.92 14.75 7.01
C PRO A 150 -2.82 13.77 5.86
N PHE A 151 -2.70 12.49 6.20
CA PHE A 151 -2.48 11.43 5.22
C PHE A 151 -3.49 10.29 5.39
N VAL A 152 -3.88 9.70 4.26
CA VAL A 152 -4.75 8.53 4.20
C VAL A 152 -4.16 7.52 3.23
N ALA A 153 -3.90 6.30 3.70
CA ALA A 153 -3.56 5.18 2.84
C ALA A 153 -4.83 4.39 2.51
N VAL A 154 -5.13 4.25 1.22
CA VAL A 154 -6.33 3.53 0.76
C VAL A 154 -5.98 2.09 0.43
N THR A 155 -6.75 1.16 0.98
CA THR A 155 -6.62 -0.28 0.81
C THR A 155 -7.98 -0.92 0.52
N THR A 156 -8.00 -2.21 0.21
CA THR A 156 -9.21 -3.00 0.00
C THR A 156 -9.31 -4.08 1.08
N ASP A 157 -10.42 -4.09 1.84
CA ASP A 157 -10.82 -5.19 2.71
C ASP A 157 -11.40 -6.31 1.84
N ILE A 158 -10.67 -7.43 1.71
CA ILE A 158 -11.10 -8.53 0.83
C ILE A 158 -12.23 -9.37 1.46
N GLU A 159 -12.43 -9.29 2.76
CA GLU A 159 -13.50 -10.04 3.45
C GLU A 159 -14.84 -9.35 3.27
N LYS A 160 -14.84 -8.00 3.25
CA LYS A 160 -16.04 -7.18 3.05
C LYS A 160 -16.27 -6.74 1.62
N GLY A 161 -15.23 -6.79 0.75
CA GLY A 161 -15.29 -6.26 -0.61
C GLY A 161 -15.45 -4.73 -0.66
N THR A 162 -14.82 -4.00 0.27
CA THR A 162 -14.95 -2.55 0.37
C THR A 162 -13.59 -1.86 0.37
N SER A 163 -13.55 -0.63 -0.18
CA SER A 163 -12.41 0.26 0.00
C SER A 163 -12.34 0.75 1.45
N VAL A 164 -11.16 0.77 2.02
CA VAL A 164 -10.92 1.20 3.40
C VAL A 164 -9.86 2.29 3.43
N ALA A 165 -10.18 3.37 4.13
CA ALA A 165 -9.27 4.47 4.43
C ALA A 165 -8.52 4.19 5.74
N LEU A 166 -7.22 3.92 5.67
CA LEU A 166 -6.36 3.83 6.83
C LEU A 166 -5.89 5.25 7.18
N LYS A 167 -6.44 5.79 8.27
CA LYS A 167 -6.30 7.20 8.69
C LYS A 167 -5.46 7.34 9.96
N ALA A 168 -5.14 6.22 10.60
CA ALA A 168 -4.39 6.16 11.85
C ALA A 168 -3.70 4.81 12.00
N GLY A 169 -2.73 4.76 12.91
CA GLY A 169 -1.94 3.57 13.20
C GLY A 169 -0.64 3.51 12.40
N PRO A 170 0.10 2.39 12.47
CA PRO A 170 1.47 2.29 11.98
C PRO A 170 1.56 2.55 10.47
N ILE A 171 2.33 3.57 10.09
CA ILE A 171 2.40 4.06 8.70
C ILE A 171 2.98 3.02 7.74
N GLY A 172 4.06 2.33 8.11
CA GLY A 172 4.70 1.31 7.28
C GLY A 172 3.76 0.16 6.91
N PRO A 173 3.14 -0.52 7.89
CA PRO A 173 2.12 -1.54 7.66
C PRO A 173 0.93 -1.05 6.84
N SER A 174 0.44 0.17 7.08
CA SER A 174 -0.70 0.73 6.35
C SER A 174 -0.38 0.99 4.88
N VAL A 175 0.80 1.55 4.58
CA VAL A 175 1.27 1.73 3.20
C VAL A 175 1.52 0.37 2.54
N ASN A 176 2.06 -0.61 3.28
CA ASN A 176 2.24 -1.96 2.76
C ASN A 176 0.90 -2.62 2.40
N ALA A 177 -0.13 -2.47 3.23
CA ALA A 177 -1.49 -2.95 2.93
C ALA A 177 -2.03 -2.30 1.65
N SER A 178 -1.82 -0.98 1.50
CA SER A 178 -2.21 -0.23 0.31
C SER A 178 -1.46 -0.68 -0.96
N CYS A 179 -0.26 -1.23 -0.82
CA CYS A 179 0.58 -1.72 -1.93
C CYS A 179 0.50 -3.25 -2.13
N ALA A 180 -0.32 -3.97 -1.38
CA ALA A 180 -0.39 -5.42 -1.41
C ALA A 180 -1.16 -5.95 -2.63
N VAL A 181 -0.58 -5.80 -3.83
CA VAL A 181 -1.16 -6.25 -5.11
C VAL A 181 -1.41 -7.76 -5.08
N PRO A 182 -2.67 -8.21 -5.27
CA PRO A 182 -3.01 -9.63 -5.30
C PRO A 182 -2.18 -10.42 -6.33
N GLY A 183 -1.70 -11.59 -5.94
CA GLY A 183 -0.87 -12.43 -6.80
C GLY A 183 0.62 -12.03 -6.87
N ILE A 184 1.00 -10.88 -6.32
CA ILE A 184 2.39 -10.40 -6.26
C ILE A 184 2.85 -10.29 -4.81
N PHE A 185 2.07 -9.63 -3.96
CA PHE A 185 2.37 -9.41 -2.56
C PHE A 185 1.53 -10.29 -1.63
N GLU A 186 2.08 -10.61 -0.47
CA GLU A 186 1.31 -11.21 0.61
C GLU A 186 0.24 -10.21 1.09
N PRO A 187 -1.04 -10.64 1.20
CA PRO A 187 -2.07 -9.82 1.85
C PRO A 187 -1.70 -9.49 3.30
N VAL A 188 -2.11 -8.34 3.78
CA VAL A 188 -1.79 -7.85 5.13
C VAL A 188 -2.96 -8.08 6.07
N LYS A 189 -2.76 -8.83 7.16
CA LYS A 189 -3.74 -8.97 8.25
C LYS A 189 -3.49 -7.93 9.31
N MET A 190 -4.46 -7.06 9.51
CA MET A 190 -4.40 -5.97 10.48
C MET A 190 -5.83 -5.56 10.85
N TYR A 191 -6.05 -5.09 12.07
CA TYR A 191 -7.38 -4.64 12.57
C TYR A 191 -8.49 -5.69 12.43
N GLY A 192 -8.15 -6.98 12.56
CA GLY A 192 -9.12 -8.07 12.54
C GLY A 192 -9.63 -8.46 11.15
N THR A 193 -9.07 -7.91 10.08
CA THR A 193 -9.42 -8.24 8.68
C THR A 193 -8.18 -8.41 7.81
N THR A 194 -8.39 -8.74 6.54
CA THR A 194 -7.34 -8.95 5.54
C THR A 194 -7.41 -7.88 4.45
N TYR A 195 -6.30 -7.17 4.27
CA TYR A 195 -6.17 -6.09 3.29
C TYR A 195 -5.33 -6.51 2.09
N VAL A 196 -5.71 -5.97 0.94
CA VAL A 196 -4.96 -6.01 -0.30
C VAL A 196 -4.89 -4.60 -0.90
N ASP A 197 -4.14 -4.43 -1.99
CA ASP A 197 -3.94 -3.16 -2.68
C ASP A 197 -5.27 -2.42 -2.89
N GLY A 198 -5.26 -1.13 -2.57
CA GLY A 198 -6.43 -0.26 -2.76
C GLY A 198 -6.85 -0.13 -4.23
N GLY A 199 -5.92 -0.35 -5.16
CA GLY A 199 -6.17 -0.32 -6.60
C GLY A 199 -7.18 -1.36 -7.09
N VAL A 200 -7.49 -2.38 -6.29
CA VAL A 200 -8.54 -3.37 -6.59
C VAL A 200 -9.92 -2.70 -6.71
N LEU A 201 -10.22 -1.71 -5.87
CA LEU A 201 -11.52 -1.02 -5.84
C LEU A 201 -11.41 0.50 -6.04
N ALA A 202 -10.30 1.11 -5.67
CA ALA A 202 -10.11 2.56 -5.68
C ALA A 202 -8.71 2.92 -6.22
N GLY A 203 -8.47 2.65 -7.50
CA GLY A 203 -7.19 2.94 -8.16
C GLY A 203 -6.81 4.42 -8.09
N VAL A 204 -7.79 5.31 -8.17
CA VAL A 204 -7.66 6.76 -7.89
C VAL A 204 -8.71 7.11 -6.83
N PRO A 205 -8.32 7.33 -5.56
CA PRO A 205 -9.24 7.32 -4.42
C PRO A 205 -9.98 8.66 -4.20
N VAL A 206 -10.54 9.25 -5.25
CA VAL A 206 -11.28 10.53 -5.20
C VAL A 206 -12.49 10.45 -4.27
N ALA A 207 -13.20 9.31 -4.25
CA ALA A 207 -14.36 9.13 -3.38
C ALA A 207 -14.00 9.28 -1.90
N ILE A 208 -12.85 8.72 -1.49
CA ILE A 208 -12.34 8.84 -0.11
C ILE A 208 -11.96 10.29 0.21
N ALA A 209 -11.33 11.01 -0.74
CA ALA A 209 -10.99 12.42 -0.53
C ALA A 209 -12.23 13.29 -0.35
N ARG A 210 -13.34 12.99 -1.05
CA ARG A 210 -14.62 13.72 -0.93
C ARG A 210 -15.25 13.64 0.46
N GLU A 211 -14.98 12.57 1.22
CA GLU A 211 -15.49 12.43 2.60
C GLU A 211 -14.99 13.56 3.53
N TYR A 212 -13.89 14.22 3.16
CA TYR A 212 -13.30 15.35 3.91
C TYR A 212 -13.83 16.72 3.48
N ASN A 213 -14.73 16.77 2.49
CA ASN A 213 -15.33 18.00 1.93
C ASN A 213 -14.30 19.07 1.51
N PRO A 214 -13.19 18.73 0.82
CA PRO A 214 -12.22 19.72 0.40
C PRO A 214 -12.84 20.68 -0.64
N THR A 215 -12.31 21.91 -0.68
CA THR A 215 -12.72 22.90 -1.69
C THR A 215 -12.25 22.47 -3.10
N LEU A 216 -11.07 21.88 -3.17
CA LEU A 216 -10.45 21.42 -4.42
C LEU A 216 -9.84 20.03 -4.23
N ILE A 217 -10.04 19.17 -5.22
CA ILE A 217 -9.35 17.88 -5.34
C ILE A 217 -8.50 17.92 -6.60
N ILE A 218 -7.21 17.62 -6.45
CA ILE A 218 -6.23 17.52 -7.52
C ILE A 218 -5.78 16.08 -7.66
#